data_d6c2cf48552129666c0c893da6d022b2
#
_entry.id   d6c2cf48552129666c0c893da6d022b2
#
_cell.length_a   1.000
_cell.length_b   1.000
_cell.length_c   1.000
_cell.angle_alpha   90.00
_cell.angle_beta   90.00
_cell.angle_gamma   90.00
#
_symmetry.space_group_name_H-M   'P 1'
#
loop_
_entity.id
_entity.type
_entity.pdbx_description
1 polymer ?
#
loop_
_entity_poly.entity_id
_entity_poly.type
_entity_poly.pdbx_seq_one_letter_code
_entity_poly.pdbx_strand_id
1 'polypeptide(L)'
;SARPWDRSCPAAAYAAGDRRKAVTVLDIEAYKVANPALNITYQVAPYQNTGLYNQKYLPRKGETSGQVELNYSNNFRTIRYADVLLMAAEAFNKSGNDLKAQTYLNLVRRRAFGDLLHDITATGTALYDAILAERRLELAMEGERFFDLVRTGKAASVLGTLGFVAGKHELFPIPQGEVDLAGLTQNPGY
;
A
#
# COMPACT_ATOMS: atom_id res chain seq x y z
N SER A 1 21.56 -7.70 -10.38
CA SER A 1 21.46 -6.56 -9.48
C SER A 1 20.00 -6.26 -9.24
N ALA A 2 19.57 -6.20 -7.97
CA ALA A 2 18.21 -5.89 -7.60
C ALA A 2 17.82 -4.52 -8.20
N ARG A 3 16.69 -4.46 -8.87
CA ARG A 3 16.21 -3.23 -9.52
C ARG A 3 15.78 -2.22 -8.45
N PRO A 4 15.88 -0.90 -8.67
CA PRO A 4 15.57 0.12 -7.66
C PRO A 4 14.17 -0.02 -7.03
N TRP A 5 13.18 -0.49 -7.78
CA TRP A 5 11.81 -0.73 -7.31
C TRP A 5 11.63 -2.01 -6.48
N ASP A 6 12.60 -2.94 -6.47
CA ASP A 6 12.55 -4.13 -5.60
C ASP A 6 12.54 -3.75 -4.12
N ARG A 7 13.19 -2.63 -3.76
CA ARG A 7 13.20 -2.11 -2.39
C ARG A 7 11.88 -1.46 -1.97
N SER A 8 11.09 -0.98 -2.92
CA SER A 8 9.75 -0.41 -2.67
C SER A 8 8.66 -1.47 -2.74
N CYS A 9 8.95 -2.67 -3.25
CA CYS A 9 7.99 -3.75 -3.35
C CYS A 9 7.54 -4.19 -1.94
N PRO A 10 6.23 -4.17 -1.63
CA PRO A 10 5.74 -4.61 -0.34
C PRO A 10 6.07 -6.07 -0.04
N ALA A 11 6.26 -6.91 -1.05
CA ALA A 11 6.57 -8.34 -0.88
C ALA A 11 7.82 -8.60 -0.02
N ALA A 12 8.86 -7.76 -0.14
CA ALA A 12 10.10 -7.87 0.63
C ALA A 12 9.98 -7.31 2.07
N ALA A 13 8.93 -6.56 2.35
CA ALA A 13 8.74 -5.91 3.65
C ALA A 13 7.96 -6.80 4.65
N TYR A 14 7.28 -7.86 4.18
CA TYR A 14 6.57 -8.79 5.05
C TYR A 14 7.57 -9.70 5.78
N ALA A 15 7.46 -9.76 7.10
CA ALA A 15 8.24 -10.67 7.93
C ALA A 15 7.80 -12.14 7.71
N ALA A 16 8.67 -13.06 8.10
CA ALA A 16 8.32 -14.47 8.12
C ALA A 16 7.09 -14.70 9.02
N GLY A 17 6.15 -15.52 8.57
CA GLY A 17 4.90 -15.79 9.28
C GLY A 17 3.77 -14.77 9.06
N ASP A 18 4.03 -13.64 8.41
CA ASP A 18 2.97 -12.68 8.06
C ASP A 18 2.08 -13.23 6.93
N ARG A 19 0.87 -13.61 7.30
CA ARG A 19 -0.11 -14.26 6.40
C ARG A 19 -0.63 -13.31 5.30
N ARG A 20 -0.46 -11.99 5.46
CA ARG A 20 -0.93 -11.00 4.49
C ARG A 20 -0.15 -11.04 3.19
N LYS A 21 1.13 -11.44 3.22
CA LYS A 21 1.95 -11.53 1.99
C LYS A 21 1.24 -12.35 0.92
N ALA A 22 0.76 -13.54 1.28
CA ALA A 22 0.15 -14.48 0.35
C ALA A 22 -1.18 -14.03 -0.25
N VAL A 23 -1.86 -13.05 0.38
CA VAL A 23 -3.15 -12.52 -0.09
C VAL A 23 -3.07 -11.08 -0.62
N THR A 24 -1.88 -10.49 -0.56
CA THR A 24 -1.63 -9.13 -1.06
C THR A 24 -0.86 -9.14 -2.36
N VAL A 25 0.14 -10.02 -2.47
CA VAL A 25 1.07 -10.06 -3.60
C VAL A 25 1.00 -11.41 -4.27
N LEU A 26 0.59 -11.42 -5.53
CA LEU A 26 0.65 -12.61 -6.38
C LEU A 26 2.02 -12.67 -7.07
N ASP A 27 2.77 -13.71 -6.79
CA ASP A 27 3.93 -14.11 -7.60
C ASP A 27 3.43 -14.92 -8.79
N ILE A 28 3.44 -14.32 -9.98
CA ILE A 28 2.86 -14.93 -11.17
C ILE A 28 3.64 -16.15 -11.64
N GLU A 29 4.96 -16.19 -11.45
CA GLU A 29 5.77 -17.33 -11.85
C GLU A 29 5.49 -18.54 -10.96
N ALA A 30 5.45 -18.35 -9.63
CA ALA A 30 5.07 -19.37 -8.71
C ALA A 30 3.63 -19.86 -8.96
N TYR A 31 2.73 -18.94 -9.30
CA TYR A 31 1.34 -19.26 -9.60
C TYR A 31 1.19 -20.08 -10.89
N LYS A 32 1.93 -19.75 -11.95
CA LYS A 32 1.97 -20.54 -13.21
C LYS A 32 2.43 -21.97 -12.97
N VAL A 33 3.51 -22.12 -12.18
CA VAL A 33 4.06 -23.46 -11.85
C VAL A 33 3.02 -24.28 -11.09
N ALA A 34 2.31 -23.66 -10.14
CA ALA A 34 1.28 -24.34 -9.36
C ALA A 34 -0.01 -24.65 -10.15
N ASN A 35 -0.26 -23.96 -11.29
CA ASN A 35 -1.49 -24.05 -12.07
C ASN A 35 -1.23 -24.21 -13.57
N PRO A 36 -0.51 -25.26 -14.01
CA PRO A 36 -0.09 -25.38 -15.42
C PRO A 36 -1.28 -25.49 -16.39
N ALA A 37 -2.40 -26.02 -15.97
CA ALA A 37 -3.61 -26.16 -16.80
C ALA A 37 -4.26 -24.83 -17.17
N LEU A 38 -3.93 -23.73 -16.47
CA LEU A 38 -4.50 -22.41 -16.75
C LEU A 38 -3.82 -21.68 -17.93
N ASN A 39 -2.69 -22.20 -18.44
CA ASN A 39 -1.92 -21.61 -19.55
C ASN A 39 -1.69 -20.10 -19.40
N ILE A 40 -1.32 -19.66 -18.19
CA ILE A 40 -1.18 -18.24 -17.87
C ILE A 40 -0.04 -17.62 -18.66
N THR A 41 -0.32 -16.52 -19.34
CA THR A 41 0.66 -15.67 -20.02
C THR A 41 0.67 -14.29 -19.39
N TYR A 42 1.83 -13.64 -19.37
CA TYR A 42 1.98 -12.25 -18.95
C TYR A 42 3.17 -11.61 -19.67
N GLN A 43 3.20 -10.28 -19.69
CA GLN A 43 4.31 -9.57 -20.33
C GLN A 43 5.54 -9.59 -19.42
N VAL A 44 6.64 -10.12 -19.96
CA VAL A 44 7.96 -10.12 -19.31
C VAL A 44 8.79 -8.91 -19.75
N ALA A 45 10.06 -8.83 -19.28
CA ALA A 45 10.97 -7.79 -19.77
C ALA A 45 10.85 -7.60 -21.32
N PRO A 46 10.93 -6.33 -21.81
CA PRO A 46 11.43 -5.11 -21.14
C PRO A 46 10.36 -4.25 -20.46
N TYR A 47 9.13 -4.68 -20.30
CA TYR A 47 7.97 -3.92 -19.85
C TYR A 47 7.98 -3.56 -18.35
N GLN A 48 9.15 -3.51 -17.71
CA GLN A 48 9.35 -3.18 -16.28
C GLN A 48 8.52 -4.07 -15.34
N ASN A 49 8.20 -5.28 -15.78
CA ASN A 49 7.40 -6.22 -15.03
C ASN A 49 8.26 -6.94 -13.98
N THR A 50 7.82 -6.89 -12.73
CA THR A 50 8.49 -7.56 -11.60
C THR A 50 8.05 -9.02 -11.44
N GLY A 51 7.00 -9.45 -12.13
CA GLY A 51 6.33 -10.74 -11.89
C GLY A 51 5.44 -10.74 -10.64
N LEU A 52 5.30 -9.59 -9.97
CA LEU A 52 4.51 -9.44 -8.74
C LEU A 52 3.30 -8.54 -9.03
N TYR A 53 2.11 -9.05 -8.72
CA TYR A 53 0.84 -8.39 -9.02
C TYR A 53 0.01 -8.15 -7.75
N ASN A 54 -0.90 -7.17 -7.83
CA ASN A 54 -1.88 -6.91 -6.79
C ASN A 54 -2.89 -8.08 -6.73
N GLN A 55 -2.93 -8.80 -5.60
CA GLN A 55 -3.86 -9.91 -5.41
C GLN A 55 -5.16 -9.50 -4.70
N LYS A 56 -5.18 -8.34 -4.03
CA LYS A 56 -6.37 -7.89 -3.27
C LYS A 56 -7.58 -7.58 -4.15
N TYR A 57 -7.32 -7.18 -5.39
CA TYR A 57 -8.35 -6.76 -6.35
C TYR A 57 -8.40 -7.66 -7.60
N LEU A 58 -7.71 -8.80 -7.58
CA LEU A 58 -7.87 -9.78 -8.65
C LEU A 58 -9.30 -10.34 -8.64
N PRO A 59 -9.96 -10.37 -9.81
CA PRO A 59 -11.25 -11.02 -9.93
C PRO A 59 -11.09 -12.52 -9.69
N ARG A 60 -12.07 -13.12 -9.04
CA ARG A 60 -12.12 -14.56 -8.84
C ARG A 60 -12.80 -15.21 -10.06
N LYS A 61 -12.49 -16.47 -10.28
CA LYS A 61 -13.13 -17.25 -11.35
C LYS A 61 -14.65 -17.22 -11.16
N GLY A 62 -15.36 -16.80 -12.22
CA GLY A 62 -16.82 -16.67 -12.20
C GLY A 62 -17.37 -15.32 -11.72
N GLU A 63 -16.51 -14.40 -11.26
CA GLU A 63 -16.91 -13.06 -10.83
C GLU A 63 -16.71 -11.97 -11.90
N THR A 64 -16.47 -12.38 -13.14
CA THR A 64 -16.33 -11.46 -14.27
C THR A 64 -17.63 -11.38 -15.05
N SER A 65 -18.02 -10.17 -15.49
CA SER A 65 -19.09 -10.00 -16.46
C SER A 65 -18.66 -10.43 -17.87
N GLY A 66 -19.57 -10.38 -18.85
CA GLY A 66 -19.24 -10.70 -20.24
C GLY A 66 -18.17 -9.81 -20.88
N GLN A 67 -17.77 -8.70 -20.24
CA GLN A 67 -16.60 -7.89 -20.61
C GLN A 67 -15.50 -8.14 -19.58
N VAL A 68 -14.69 -9.16 -19.82
CA VAL A 68 -13.70 -9.72 -18.90
C VAL A 68 -12.66 -8.70 -18.44
N GLU A 69 -12.41 -7.64 -19.20
CA GLU A 69 -11.33 -6.68 -18.95
C GLU A 69 -11.79 -5.44 -18.15
N LEU A 70 -13.09 -5.17 -18.05
CA LEU A 70 -13.58 -3.88 -17.56
C LEU A 70 -14.62 -3.97 -16.46
N ASN A 71 -15.28 -5.11 -16.27
CA ASN A 71 -16.38 -5.27 -15.33
C ASN A 71 -16.15 -6.41 -14.36
N TYR A 72 -15.57 -6.07 -13.23
CA TYR A 72 -15.43 -7.00 -12.12
C TYR A 72 -16.48 -6.72 -11.05
N SER A 73 -17.05 -7.75 -10.45
CA SER A 73 -17.99 -7.63 -9.33
C SER A 73 -17.33 -7.20 -8.01
N ASN A 74 -16.06 -6.83 -8.06
CA ASN A 74 -15.30 -6.39 -6.89
C ASN A 74 -15.54 -4.91 -6.61
N ASN A 75 -16.14 -4.60 -5.46
CA ASN A 75 -16.23 -3.23 -4.99
C ASN A 75 -14.86 -2.69 -4.58
N PHE A 76 -14.55 -1.46 -4.96
CA PHE A 76 -13.44 -0.73 -4.39
C PHE A 76 -13.75 -0.39 -2.92
N ARG A 77 -12.86 -0.79 -2.02
CA ARG A 77 -13.01 -0.55 -0.58
C ARG A 77 -12.29 0.74 -0.22
N THR A 78 -13.05 1.80 -0.01
CA THR A 78 -12.49 3.11 0.36
C THR A 78 -11.92 3.12 1.77
N ILE A 79 -12.61 2.49 2.72
CA ILE A 79 -12.18 2.40 4.13
C ILE A 79 -12.43 0.97 4.62
N ARG A 80 -11.47 0.41 5.34
CA ARG A 80 -11.58 -0.90 6.00
C ARG A 80 -11.40 -0.77 7.50
N TYR A 81 -11.98 -1.68 8.26
CA TYR A 81 -11.87 -1.67 9.71
C TYR A 81 -10.41 -1.66 10.20
N ALA A 82 -9.50 -2.36 9.52
CA ALA A 82 -8.07 -2.33 9.84
C ALA A 82 -7.46 -0.94 9.67
N ASP A 83 -7.90 -0.15 8.67
CA ASP A 83 -7.46 1.24 8.52
C ASP A 83 -7.97 2.10 9.67
N VAL A 84 -9.24 1.94 10.08
CA VAL A 84 -9.80 2.64 11.26
C VAL A 84 -9.01 2.31 12.53
N LEU A 85 -8.63 1.04 12.74
CA LEU A 85 -7.80 0.64 13.88
C LEU A 85 -6.42 1.31 13.85
N LEU A 86 -5.80 1.40 12.68
CA LEU A 86 -4.48 2.04 12.53
C LEU A 86 -4.56 3.56 12.63
N MET A 87 -5.64 4.19 12.16
CA MET A 87 -5.91 5.62 12.42
C MET A 87 -6.10 5.88 13.92
N ALA A 88 -6.84 5.03 14.63
CA ALA A 88 -7.00 5.13 16.06
C ALA A 88 -5.66 4.96 16.80
N ALA A 89 -4.84 3.98 16.39
CA ALA A 89 -3.50 3.78 16.97
C ALA A 89 -2.63 5.04 16.80
N GLU A 90 -2.62 5.65 15.60
CA GLU A 90 -1.89 6.87 15.33
C GLU A 90 -2.39 8.05 16.17
N ALA A 91 -3.71 8.24 16.25
CA ALA A 91 -4.32 9.32 17.03
C ALA A 91 -4.00 9.19 18.53
N PHE A 92 -4.09 7.98 19.11
CA PHE A 92 -3.75 7.74 20.50
C PHE A 92 -2.26 7.94 20.79
N ASN A 93 -1.37 7.51 19.90
CA ASN A 93 0.07 7.78 20.04
C ASN A 93 0.35 9.30 20.02
N LYS A 94 -0.25 10.03 19.07
CA LYS A 94 -0.09 11.51 18.98
C LYS A 94 -0.67 12.24 20.18
N SER A 95 -1.68 11.69 20.86
CA SER A 95 -2.22 12.24 22.11
C SER A 95 -1.47 11.81 23.38
N GLY A 96 -0.37 11.06 23.24
CA GLY A 96 0.43 10.57 24.36
C GLY A 96 -0.13 9.32 25.07
N ASN A 97 -1.15 8.67 24.51
CA ASN A 97 -1.73 7.46 25.06
C ASN A 97 -1.21 6.21 24.36
N ASP A 98 0.05 5.88 24.59
CA ASP A 98 0.73 4.77 23.94
C ASP A 98 0.10 3.40 24.23
N LEU A 99 -0.48 3.20 25.42
CA LEU A 99 -1.13 1.93 25.76
C LEU A 99 -2.35 1.65 24.88
N LYS A 100 -3.18 2.65 24.62
CA LYS A 100 -4.29 2.51 23.67
C LYS A 100 -3.79 2.37 22.24
N ALA A 101 -2.77 3.12 21.86
CA ALA A 101 -2.16 3.01 20.53
C ALA A 101 -1.65 1.59 20.27
N GLN A 102 -0.93 0.98 21.21
CA GLN A 102 -0.48 -0.42 21.14
C GLN A 102 -1.66 -1.39 21.03
N THR A 103 -2.72 -1.17 21.79
CA THR A 103 -3.93 -2.02 21.75
C THR A 103 -4.49 -2.10 20.32
N TYR A 104 -4.71 -0.95 19.68
CA TYR A 104 -5.29 -0.91 18.33
C TYR A 104 -4.32 -1.43 17.28
N LEU A 105 -3.03 -1.10 17.36
CA LEU A 105 -2.00 -1.63 16.46
C LEU A 105 -1.94 -3.16 16.55
N ASN A 106 -1.91 -3.69 17.77
CA ASN A 106 -1.74 -5.13 17.99
C ASN A 106 -2.97 -5.95 17.57
N LEU A 107 -4.18 -5.38 17.55
CA LEU A 107 -5.33 -6.05 16.92
C LEU A 107 -5.08 -6.38 15.45
N VAL A 108 -4.48 -5.47 14.69
CA VAL A 108 -4.13 -5.70 13.28
C VAL A 108 -3.02 -6.74 13.17
N ARG A 109 -1.98 -6.62 13.99
CA ARG A 109 -0.82 -7.54 13.97
C ARG A 109 -1.19 -8.97 14.36
N ARG A 110 -1.99 -9.15 15.42
CA ARG A 110 -2.47 -10.47 15.85
C ARG A 110 -3.28 -11.18 14.77
N ARG A 111 -4.10 -10.45 14.02
CA ARG A 111 -4.77 -11.02 12.85
C ARG A 111 -3.77 -11.38 11.75
N ALA A 112 -2.77 -10.55 11.51
CA ALA A 112 -1.78 -10.76 10.46
C ALA A 112 -0.90 -11.99 10.72
N PHE A 113 -0.46 -12.21 11.94
CA PHE A 113 0.40 -13.34 12.32
C PHE A 113 -0.38 -14.52 12.88
N GLY A 114 -1.51 -14.27 13.53
CA GLY A 114 -2.34 -15.30 14.18
C GLY A 114 -1.87 -15.66 15.57
N ASP A 115 -1.04 -14.81 16.20
CA ASP A 115 -0.48 -15.01 17.53
C ASP A 115 -0.28 -13.67 18.26
N LEU A 116 0.26 -13.73 19.48
CA LEU A 116 0.61 -12.59 20.33
C LEU A 116 2.12 -12.28 20.35
N LEU A 117 2.94 -13.14 19.73
CA LEU A 117 4.40 -13.01 19.79
C LEU A 117 4.93 -11.84 19.00
N HIS A 118 4.12 -11.33 18.08
CA HIS A 118 4.45 -10.20 17.20
C HIS A 118 3.87 -8.88 17.69
N ASP A 119 3.37 -8.82 18.93
CA ASP A 119 2.87 -7.59 19.52
C ASP A 119 3.98 -6.55 19.67
N ILE A 120 3.64 -5.29 19.38
CA ILE A 120 4.52 -4.15 19.59
C ILE A 120 4.28 -3.57 20.97
N THR A 121 5.37 -3.37 21.72
CA THR A 121 5.38 -2.75 23.06
C THR A 121 6.17 -1.44 23.08
N ALA A 122 6.65 -0.97 21.94
CA ALA A 122 7.32 0.32 21.78
C ALA A 122 6.42 1.48 22.22
N THR A 123 7.01 2.62 22.57
CA THR A 123 6.33 3.85 22.96
C THR A 123 6.83 5.05 22.17
N GLY A 124 6.12 6.18 22.24
CA GLY A 124 6.53 7.44 21.63
C GLY A 124 6.78 7.33 20.12
N THR A 125 7.90 7.89 19.67
CA THR A 125 8.26 7.92 18.25
C THR A 125 8.48 6.52 17.65
N ALA A 126 9.06 5.60 18.42
CA ALA A 126 9.26 4.23 17.96
C ALA A 126 7.93 3.50 17.69
N LEU A 127 6.91 3.75 18.53
CA LEU A 127 5.56 3.25 18.30
C LEU A 127 4.93 3.91 17.09
N TYR A 128 5.11 5.21 16.91
CA TYR A 128 4.63 5.91 15.71
C TYR A 128 5.21 5.32 14.41
N ASP A 129 6.52 5.08 14.39
CA ASP A 129 7.17 4.47 13.23
C ASP A 129 6.67 3.03 12.98
N ALA A 130 6.41 2.27 14.04
CA ALA A 130 5.81 0.94 13.94
C ALA A 130 4.38 0.99 13.36
N ILE A 131 3.56 1.97 13.75
CA ILE A 131 2.21 2.18 13.20
C ILE A 131 2.29 2.49 11.71
N LEU A 132 3.18 3.40 11.29
CA LEU A 132 3.36 3.73 9.87
C LEU A 132 3.88 2.54 9.05
N ALA A 133 4.76 1.72 9.64
CA ALA A 133 5.23 0.48 9.01
C ALA A 133 4.08 -0.52 8.85
N GLU A 134 3.23 -0.67 9.87
CA GLU A 134 2.07 -1.54 9.81
C GLU A 134 1.04 -1.07 8.78
N ARG A 135 0.76 0.25 8.70
CA ARG A 135 -0.08 0.83 7.63
C ARG A 135 0.45 0.47 6.25
N ARG A 136 1.77 0.60 6.03
CA ARG A 136 2.40 0.23 4.76
C ARG A 136 2.12 -1.23 4.36
N LEU A 137 2.17 -2.16 5.32
CA LEU A 137 1.92 -3.59 5.06
C LEU A 137 0.44 -3.91 4.92
N GLU A 138 -0.37 -3.37 5.82
CA GLU A 138 -1.81 -3.64 5.87
C GLU A 138 -2.55 -3.07 4.65
N LEU A 139 -2.23 -1.84 4.27
CA LEU A 139 -2.87 -1.12 3.17
C LEU A 139 -2.08 -1.21 1.85
N ALA A 140 -1.11 -2.11 1.79
CA ALA A 140 -0.35 -2.35 0.57
C ALA A 140 -1.28 -2.67 -0.61
N MET A 141 -1.02 -2.07 -1.77
CA MET A 141 -1.79 -2.20 -3.01
C MET A 141 -3.22 -1.61 -2.97
N GLU A 142 -3.53 -0.76 -1.97
CA GLU A 142 -4.84 -0.10 -1.84
C GLU A 142 -4.80 1.41 -2.16
N GLY A 143 -3.64 1.95 -2.54
CA GLY A 143 -3.48 3.36 -2.97
C GLY A 143 -3.04 4.33 -1.87
N GLU A 144 -3.05 3.92 -0.61
CA GLU A 144 -2.84 4.81 0.55
C GLU A 144 -1.40 5.29 0.75
N ARG A 145 -0.41 4.54 0.22
CA ARG A 145 1.01 4.76 0.57
C ARG A 145 1.54 6.14 0.23
N PHE A 146 1.16 6.69 -0.91
CA PHE A 146 1.60 8.03 -1.34
C PHE A 146 1.12 9.10 -0.36
N PHE A 147 -0.16 9.06 -0.02
CA PHE A 147 -0.77 10.01 0.92
C PHE A 147 -0.18 9.88 2.33
N ASP A 148 0.08 8.67 2.81
CA ASP A 148 0.78 8.47 4.08
C ASP A 148 2.18 9.10 4.07
N LEU A 149 2.94 8.96 2.99
CA LEU A 149 4.26 9.56 2.87
C LEU A 149 4.23 11.09 2.81
N VAL A 150 3.27 11.66 2.06
CA VAL A 150 3.12 13.12 1.94
C VAL A 150 2.71 13.72 3.30
N ARG A 151 1.62 13.21 3.91
CA ARG A 151 1.11 13.76 5.19
C ARG A 151 2.08 13.62 6.36
N THR A 152 2.99 12.65 6.30
CA THR A 152 4.03 12.43 7.34
C THR A 152 5.36 13.10 7.03
N GLY A 153 5.47 13.84 5.91
CA GLY A 153 6.70 14.52 5.48
C GLY A 153 7.81 13.56 5.03
N LYS A 154 7.49 12.27 4.80
CA LYS A 154 8.47 11.25 4.41
C LYS A 154 8.57 11.03 2.90
N ALA A 155 7.78 11.74 2.08
CA ALA A 155 7.72 11.51 0.63
C ALA A 155 9.06 11.74 -0.05
N ALA A 156 9.73 12.86 0.21
CA ALA A 156 11.01 13.18 -0.41
C ALA A 156 12.11 12.16 -0.07
N SER A 157 12.19 11.72 1.20
CA SER A 157 13.20 10.74 1.64
C SER A 157 12.98 9.33 1.06
N VAL A 158 11.71 8.95 0.81
CA VAL A 158 11.35 7.61 0.32
C VAL A 158 11.27 7.55 -1.20
N LEU A 159 10.70 8.59 -1.82
CA LEU A 159 10.39 8.61 -3.25
C LEU A 159 11.35 9.49 -4.09
N GLY A 160 12.29 10.19 -3.46
CA GLY A 160 13.22 11.10 -4.17
C GLY A 160 14.01 10.39 -5.28
N THR A 161 14.49 9.16 -5.03
CA THR A 161 15.18 8.35 -6.04
C THR A 161 14.27 7.86 -7.17
N LEU A 162 12.95 7.97 -7.00
CA LEU A 162 11.92 7.64 -7.98
C LEU A 162 11.37 8.89 -8.70
N GLY A 163 11.99 10.06 -8.47
CA GLY A 163 11.62 11.30 -9.14
C GLY A 163 10.69 12.23 -8.35
N PHE A 164 10.43 11.96 -7.07
CA PHE A 164 9.66 12.89 -6.23
C PHE A 164 10.47 14.17 -5.96
N VAL A 165 9.88 15.32 -6.24
CA VAL A 165 10.47 16.65 -6.00
C VAL A 165 9.67 17.33 -4.89
N ALA A 166 10.35 17.60 -3.76
CA ALA A 166 9.75 18.32 -2.64
C ALA A 166 9.35 19.74 -3.04
N GLY A 167 8.21 20.21 -2.52
CA GLY A 167 7.62 21.49 -2.85
C GLY A 167 6.83 21.50 -4.16
N LYS A 168 6.84 20.40 -4.91
CA LYS A 168 6.07 20.22 -6.15
C LYS A 168 5.08 19.06 -6.03
N HIS A 169 5.60 17.85 -5.79
CA HIS A 169 4.84 16.63 -5.96
C HIS A 169 3.96 16.27 -4.74
N GLU A 170 3.94 17.09 -3.70
CA GLU A 170 2.94 17.02 -2.62
C GLU A 170 1.55 17.40 -3.09
N LEU A 171 1.46 18.18 -4.16
CA LEU A 171 0.22 18.61 -4.80
C LEU A 171 0.16 18.09 -6.24
N PHE A 172 -1.05 17.91 -6.76
CA PHE A 172 -1.25 17.65 -8.17
C PHE A 172 -1.39 18.96 -8.96
N PRO A 173 -1.06 18.98 -10.27
CA PRO A 173 -1.34 20.16 -11.10
C PRO A 173 -2.85 20.38 -11.19
N ILE A 174 -3.26 21.65 -11.19
CA ILE A 174 -4.63 22.02 -11.54
C ILE A 174 -4.76 21.85 -13.07
N PRO A 175 -5.82 21.19 -13.57
CA PRO A 175 -6.05 21.08 -15.01
C PRO A 175 -5.99 22.47 -15.69
N GLN A 176 -5.29 22.57 -16.82
CA GLN A 176 -5.07 23.86 -17.49
C GLN A 176 -6.38 24.55 -17.84
N GLY A 177 -7.41 23.78 -18.25
CA GLY A 177 -8.73 24.36 -18.53
C GLY A 177 -9.37 25.05 -17.32
N GLU A 178 -9.17 24.55 -16.11
CA GLU A 178 -9.68 25.18 -14.90
C GLU A 178 -8.87 26.43 -14.54
N VAL A 179 -7.56 26.42 -14.76
CA VAL A 179 -6.70 27.59 -14.60
C VAL A 179 -7.17 28.72 -15.51
N ASP A 180 -7.40 28.42 -16.79
CA ASP A 180 -7.77 29.42 -17.81
C ASP A 180 -9.20 29.96 -17.60
N LEU A 181 -10.16 29.09 -17.26
CA LEU A 181 -11.56 29.51 -17.08
C LEU A 181 -11.81 30.26 -15.78
N ALA A 182 -11.18 29.82 -14.68
CA ALA A 182 -11.42 30.40 -13.36
C ALA A 182 -10.36 31.40 -12.91
N GLY A 183 -9.34 31.66 -13.72
CA GLY A 183 -8.24 32.59 -13.38
C GLY A 183 -7.42 32.11 -12.18
N LEU A 184 -7.27 30.79 -12.00
CA LEU A 184 -6.56 30.22 -10.86
C LEU A 184 -5.05 30.31 -11.05
N THR A 185 -4.33 30.40 -9.94
CA THR A 185 -2.87 30.25 -9.96
C THR A 185 -2.52 28.78 -9.86
N GLN A 186 -1.68 28.29 -10.78
CA GLN A 186 -1.20 26.92 -10.78
C GLN A 186 -0.40 26.59 -9.51
N ASN A 187 -0.44 25.35 -9.09
CA ASN A 187 0.37 24.86 -7.97
C ASN A 187 1.88 25.01 -8.28
N PRO A 188 2.73 25.20 -7.24
CA PRO A 188 4.15 25.43 -7.44
C PRO A 188 4.83 24.34 -8.27
N GLY A 189 5.63 24.76 -9.26
CA GLY A 189 6.44 23.86 -10.07
C GLY A 189 5.75 23.22 -11.28
N TYR A 190 4.47 23.60 -11.57
CA TYR A 190 3.74 23.16 -12.75
C TYR A 190 3.50 24.28 -13.75
#